data_bfdbf360c09ecf0737f054deebac4568
#
_entry.id   bfdbf360c09ecf0737f054deebac4568
#
_cell.length_a   1.000
_cell.length_b   1.000
_cell.length_c   1.000
_cell.angle_alpha   90.00
_cell.angle_beta   90.00
_cell.angle_gamma   90.00
#
_symmetry.space_group_name_H-M   'P 1'
#
loop_
_entity.id
_entity.type
_entity.pdbx_description
1 polymer ?
#
loop_
_entity_poly.entity_id
_entity_poly.type
_entity_poly.pdbx_seq_one_letter_code
_entity_poly.pdbx_strand_id
1 'polypeptide(L)' 'MDLKNNQITVQELLRNPKAKSLFQSRFGQWMKHPLFGAAQSLTLAQLMELAKVYLPKQVIQSTLEDLKRL' A
#
# COMPACT_ATOMS: atom_id res chain seq x y z
N MET A 1 8.43 -7.61 6.99
CA MET A 1 8.31 -6.18 7.35
C MET A 1 7.21 -6.00 8.38
N ASP A 2 7.47 -5.22 9.41
CA ASP A 2 6.46 -4.92 10.43
C ASP A 2 5.52 -3.83 9.92
N LEU A 3 4.25 -4.17 9.78
CA LEU A 3 3.23 -3.22 9.31
C LEU A 3 2.51 -2.52 10.46
N LYS A 4 2.92 -2.75 11.71
CA LYS A 4 2.34 -2.13 12.92
C LYS A 4 0.82 -2.33 12.97
N ASN A 5 0.38 -3.55 12.68
CA ASN A 5 -1.06 -3.88 12.58
C ASN A 5 -1.79 -3.01 11.56
N ASN A 6 -1.12 -2.73 10.44
CA ASN A 6 -1.65 -1.88 9.36
C ASN A 6 -1.80 -0.41 9.75
N GLN A 7 -1.18 0.00 10.85
CA GLN A 7 -1.15 1.42 11.25
C GLN A 7 0.03 2.18 10.67
N ILE A 8 0.95 1.49 10.00
CA ILE A 8 2.04 2.15 9.29
C ILE A 8 1.45 3.08 8.22
N THR A 9 2.01 4.27 8.07
CA THR A 9 1.55 5.18 7.02
C THR A 9 2.10 4.74 5.66
N VAL A 10 1.40 5.11 4.60
CA VAL A 10 1.84 4.81 3.24
C VAL A 10 3.22 5.43 3.00
N GLN A 11 3.45 6.65 3.49
CA GLN A 11 4.74 7.32 3.37
C GLN A 11 5.86 6.52 4.01
N GLU A 12 5.65 6.03 5.23
CA GLU A 12 6.62 5.19 5.92
C GLU A 12 6.89 3.89 5.18
N LEU A 13 5.80 3.27 4.71
CA LEU A 13 5.88 2.03 3.95
C LEU A 13 6.75 2.18 2.71
N LEU A 14 6.58 3.28 1.98
CA LEU A 14 7.30 3.53 0.74
C LEU A 14 8.76 3.95 0.94
N ARG A 15 9.19 4.20 2.17
CA ARG A 15 10.60 4.40 2.47
C ARG A 15 11.40 3.11 2.36
N ASN A 16 10.75 1.97 2.50
CA ASN A 16 11.39 0.68 2.30
C ASN A 16 11.48 0.43 0.79
N PRO A 17 12.69 0.27 0.22
CA PRO A 17 12.85 0.10 -1.22
C PRO A 17 12.12 -1.12 -1.77
N LYS A 18 12.08 -2.22 -0.99
CA LYS A 18 11.40 -3.44 -1.41
C LYS A 18 9.89 -3.25 -1.44
N ALA A 19 9.34 -2.56 -0.44
CA ALA A 19 7.92 -2.25 -0.41
C ALA A 19 7.54 -1.30 -1.56
N LYS A 20 8.38 -0.30 -1.82
CA LYS A 20 8.16 0.62 -2.92
C LYS A 20 8.15 -0.11 -4.26
N SER A 21 9.10 -1.03 -4.47
CA SER A 21 9.16 -1.83 -5.69
C SER A 21 7.91 -2.68 -5.86
N LEU A 22 7.43 -3.28 -4.77
CA LEU A 22 6.22 -4.10 -4.80
C LEU A 22 5.01 -3.26 -5.21
N PHE A 23 4.85 -2.08 -4.62
CA PHE A 23 3.76 -1.17 -4.98
C PHE A 23 3.85 -0.72 -6.43
N GLN A 24 5.04 -0.36 -6.89
CA GLN A 24 5.23 0.07 -8.27
C GLN A 24 4.89 -1.05 -9.26
N SER A 25 5.27 -2.28 -8.92
CA SER A 25 4.98 -3.44 -9.75
C SER A 25 3.48 -3.71 -9.88
N ARG A 26 2.74 -3.56 -8.79
CA ARG A 26 1.32 -3.91 -8.76
C ARG A 26 0.39 -2.74 -9.01
N PHE A 27 0.78 -1.55 -8.57
CA PHE A 27 -0.09 -0.39 -8.57
C PHE A 27 0.60 0.84 -9.17
N GLY A 28 1.51 0.63 -10.12
CA GLY A 28 2.27 1.72 -10.71
C GLY A 28 1.41 2.84 -11.27
N GLN A 29 0.29 2.50 -11.91
CA GLN A 29 -0.64 3.49 -12.45
C GLN A 29 -1.27 4.34 -11.36
N TRP A 30 -1.60 3.70 -10.24
CA TRP A 30 -2.18 4.39 -9.09
C TRP A 30 -1.21 5.36 -8.45
N MET A 31 0.09 4.99 -8.44
CA MET A 31 1.13 5.83 -7.86
C MET A 31 1.36 7.11 -8.65
N LYS A 32 0.95 7.12 -9.93
CA LYS A 32 1.03 8.30 -10.77
C LYS A 32 -0.20 9.20 -10.65
N HIS A 33 -1.22 8.74 -9.95
CA HIS A 33 -2.44 9.52 -9.78
C HIS A 33 -2.16 10.76 -8.92
N PRO A 34 -2.72 11.93 -9.27
CA PRO A 34 -2.46 13.16 -8.50
C PRO A 34 -2.84 13.06 -7.03
N LEU A 35 -3.83 12.23 -6.68
CA LEU A 35 -4.27 12.07 -5.29
C LEU A 35 -3.35 11.16 -4.48
N PHE A 36 -2.38 10.50 -5.12
CA PHE A 36 -1.49 9.59 -4.41
C PHE A 36 -0.64 10.32 -3.37
N GLY A 37 -0.22 11.55 -3.69
CA GLY A 37 0.52 12.37 -2.73
C GLY A 37 -0.24 12.60 -1.44
N ALA A 38 -1.54 12.88 -1.54
CA ALA A 38 -2.40 13.04 -0.37
C ALA A 38 -2.59 11.73 0.39
N ALA A 39 -2.61 10.60 -0.33
CA ALA A 39 -2.80 9.29 0.27
C ALA A 39 -1.60 8.84 1.12
N GLN A 40 -0.43 9.44 0.94
CA GLN A 40 0.77 9.06 1.68
C GLN A 40 0.65 9.31 3.19
N SER A 41 -0.22 10.20 3.61
CA SER A 41 -0.46 10.47 5.03
C SER A 41 -1.43 9.47 5.66
N LEU A 42 -2.11 8.66 4.85
CA LEU A 42 -3.02 7.65 5.35
C LEU A 42 -2.26 6.46 5.92
N THR A 43 -2.89 5.75 6.87
CA THR A 43 -2.38 4.46 7.30
C THR A 43 -2.67 3.42 6.24
N LEU A 44 -1.95 2.29 6.31
CA LEU A 44 -2.22 1.17 5.41
C LEU A 44 -3.66 0.68 5.55
N ALA A 45 -4.19 0.65 6.78
CA ALA A 45 -5.58 0.26 7.02
C ALA A 45 -6.55 1.18 6.30
N GLN A 46 -6.32 2.50 6.36
CA GLN A 46 -7.16 3.47 5.67
C GLN A 46 -7.07 3.34 4.17
N LEU A 47 -5.86 3.12 3.66
CA LEU A 47 -5.65 2.91 2.23
C LEU A 47 -6.41 1.68 1.74
N MET A 48 -6.38 0.59 2.53
CA MET A 48 -7.09 -0.64 2.18
C MET A 48 -8.60 -0.43 2.10
N GLU A 49 -9.15 0.36 3.01
CA GLU A 49 -10.58 0.67 2.98
C GLU A 49 -10.97 1.39 1.69
N LEU A 50 -10.14 2.34 1.25
CA LEU A 50 -10.36 3.01 -0.03
C LEU A 50 -10.17 2.07 -1.21
N ALA A 51 -9.17 1.21 -1.14
CA ALA A 51 -8.86 0.28 -2.23
C ALA A 51 -9.96 -0.76 -2.46
N LYS A 52 -10.73 -1.11 -1.43
CA LYS A 52 -11.83 -2.07 -1.58
C LYS A 52 -12.86 -1.66 -2.63
N VAL A 53 -12.97 -0.37 -2.89
CA VAL A 53 -13.89 0.15 -3.91
C VAL A 53 -13.41 -0.19 -5.31
N TYR A 54 -12.10 -0.27 -5.51
CA TYR A 54 -11.49 -0.40 -6.83
C TYR A 54 -10.85 -1.76 -7.09
N LEU A 55 -10.46 -2.48 -6.04
CA LEU A 55 -9.66 -3.68 -6.17
C LEU A 55 -10.34 -4.88 -5.51
N PRO A 56 -10.20 -6.09 -6.10
CA PRO A 56 -10.69 -7.30 -5.45
C PRO A 56 -10.00 -7.53 -4.10
N LYS A 57 -10.73 -8.12 -3.18
CA LYS A 57 -10.22 -8.44 -1.86
C LYS A 57 -8.96 -9.31 -1.92
N GLN A 58 -8.92 -10.24 -2.85
CA GLN A 58 -7.76 -11.14 -3.02
C GLN A 58 -6.48 -10.36 -3.36
N VAL A 59 -6.59 -9.33 -4.19
CA VAL A 59 -5.44 -8.52 -4.56
C VAL A 59 -4.90 -7.78 -3.34
N ILE A 60 -5.79 -7.23 -2.54
CA ILE A 60 -5.42 -6.50 -1.31
C ILE A 60 -4.74 -7.44 -0.32
N GLN A 61 -5.33 -8.60 -0.07
CA GLN A 61 -4.78 -9.58 0.88
C GLN A 61 -3.45 -10.14 0.41
N SER A 62 -3.33 -10.47 -0.87
CA SER A 62 -2.09 -10.97 -1.44
C SER A 62 -0.97 -9.95 -1.28
N THR A 63 -1.27 -8.68 -1.53
CA THR A 63 -0.28 -7.61 -1.36
C THR A 63 0.16 -7.48 0.09
N LEU A 64 -0.79 -7.55 1.03
CA LEU A 64 -0.47 -7.49 2.46
C LEU A 64 0.43 -8.64 2.88
N GLU A 65 0.14 -9.84 2.43
CA GLU A 65 0.95 -11.01 2.75
C GLU A 65 2.37 -10.85 2.23
N ASP A 66 2.49 -10.35 1.01
CA ASP A 66 3.81 -10.13 0.41
C ASP A 66 4.59 -9.05 1.17
N LEU A 67 3.92 -7.99 1.61
CA LEU A 67 4.55 -6.96 2.42
C LEU A 67 5.06 -7.51 3.75
N LYS A 68 4.28 -8.38 4.38
CA LYS A 68 4.69 -9.00 5.64
C LYS A 68 5.93 -9.87 5.50
N ARG A 69 6.15 -10.43 4.30
CA ARG A 69 7.31 -11.28 4.04
C ARG A 69 8.58 -10.49 3.76
N LEU A 70 8.48 -9.22 3.49
CA LEU A 70 9.66 -8.38 3.27
C LEU A 70 10.49 -8.19 4.57
#